data_e8734cfd2b54490a764bac91addd6548
#
_entry.id   e8734cfd2b54490a764bac91addd6548
#
_cell.length_a   1.000
_cell.length_b   1.000
_cell.length_c   1.000
_cell.angle_alpha   90.00
_cell.angle_beta   90.00
_cell.angle_gamma   90.00
#
_symmetry.space_group_name_H-M   'P 1'
#
loop_
_entity.id
_entity.type
_entity.pdbx_description
1 polymer ?
#
loop_
_entity_poly.entity_id
_entity_poly.type
_entity_poly.pdbx_seq_one_letter_code
_entity_poly.pdbx_strand_id
1 'polypeptide(L)'
;MSIIQTAERSSGEDASENVIFQRHLIAYKKAAELVKKNILEIGCGEGYGIKELLPKVEKYICIDKYESSINFKSEKLTFIKSEVPPLNKIKSDSLDFVVTFQVIEHIEDDKFFVEEIFRVLKPGGKLILTTPNKSMTLSRNPWHVREY
;
A
#
# COMPACT_ATOMS: atom_id res chain seq x y z
N MET A 1 -15.23 -2.56 -18.55
CA MET A 1 -13.89 -3.11 -18.31
C MET A 1 -14.00 -4.17 -17.25
N SER A 2 -13.61 -5.40 -17.54
CA SER A 2 -13.54 -6.43 -16.53
C SER A 2 -12.46 -6.05 -15.51
N ILE A 3 -12.84 -5.82 -14.28
CA ILE A 3 -11.91 -5.73 -13.16
C ILE A 3 -11.22 -7.09 -13.12
N ILE A 4 -9.90 -7.11 -13.32
CA ILE A 4 -9.11 -8.31 -13.05
C ILE A 4 -9.11 -8.46 -11.54
N GLN A 5 -10.10 -9.18 -11.05
CA GLN A 5 -10.16 -9.56 -9.65
C GLN A 5 -9.12 -10.64 -9.43
N THR A 6 -7.93 -10.22 -9.01
CA THR A 6 -7.00 -11.17 -8.42
C THR A 6 -7.49 -11.45 -7.01
N ALA A 7 -7.27 -12.66 -6.48
CA ALA A 7 -7.64 -13.05 -5.10
C ALA A 7 -7.05 -12.13 -4.00
N GLU A 8 -6.38 -11.07 -4.38
CA GLU A 8 -5.66 -10.11 -3.54
C GLU A 8 -6.28 -8.72 -3.53
N ARG A 9 -7.20 -8.42 -4.45
CA ARG A 9 -7.93 -7.16 -4.46
C ARG A 9 -9.27 -7.36 -3.77
N SER A 10 -9.33 -6.98 -2.51
CA SER A 10 -10.59 -6.94 -1.78
C SER A 10 -11.42 -5.74 -2.21
N SER A 11 -12.73 -5.95 -2.35
CA SER A 11 -13.71 -4.91 -2.63
C SER A 11 -14.68 -4.79 -1.46
N GLY A 12 -15.04 -3.56 -1.11
CA GLY A 12 -16.11 -3.31 -0.12
C GLY A 12 -17.51 -3.67 -0.59
N GLU A 13 -17.65 -3.97 -1.89
CA GLU A 13 -18.96 -4.27 -2.53
C GLU A 13 -19.28 -5.76 -2.55
N ASP A 14 -18.26 -6.63 -2.45
CA ASP A 14 -18.43 -8.08 -2.40
C ASP A 14 -18.56 -8.58 -0.96
N ALA A 15 -19.73 -9.12 -0.62
CA ALA A 15 -20.01 -9.62 0.71
C ALA A 15 -19.11 -10.81 1.12
N SER A 16 -18.61 -11.60 0.17
CA SER A 16 -17.70 -12.72 0.44
C SER A 16 -16.30 -12.26 0.86
N GLU A 17 -15.89 -11.06 0.46
CA GLU A 17 -14.60 -10.45 0.76
C GLU A 17 -14.63 -9.50 1.98
N ASN A 18 -15.79 -9.33 2.61
CA ASN A 18 -15.99 -8.32 3.65
C ASN A 18 -15.00 -8.45 4.82
N VAL A 19 -14.67 -9.67 5.25
CA VAL A 19 -13.70 -9.89 6.35
C VAL A 19 -12.30 -9.41 5.97
N ILE A 20 -11.85 -9.70 4.76
CA ILE A 20 -10.53 -9.26 4.25
C ILE A 20 -10.52 -7.76 4.10
N PHE A 21 -11.57 -7.20 3.50
CA PHE A 21 -11.74 -5.75 3.36
C PHE A 21 -11.70 -5.03 4.71
N GLN A 22 -12.42 -5.53 5.72
CA GLN A 22 -12.44 -4.94 7.07
C GLN A 22 -11.06 -4.98 7.74
N ARG A 23 -10.29 -6.05 7.56
CA ARG A 23 -8.91 -6.14 8.06
C ARG A 23 -8.02 -5.07 7.43
N HIS A 24 -8.11 -4.87 6.13
CA HIS A 24 -7.38 -3.82 5.43
C HIS A 24 -7.82 -2.43 5.91
N LEU A 25 -9.12 -2.21 6.05
CA LEU A 25 -9.65 -0.93 6.53
C LEU A 25 -9.17 -0.59 7.94
N ILE A 26 -9.08 -1.58 8.85
CA ILE A 26 -8.52 -1.39 10.19
C ILE A 26 -7.07 -0.92 10.12
N ALA A 27 -6.25 -1.51 9.24
CA ALA A 27 -4.87 -1.09 9.04
C ALA A 27 -4.77 0.37 8.58
N TYR A 28 -5.61 0.78 7.64
CA TYR A 28 -5.68 2.18 7.20
C TYR A 28 -6.13 3.13 8.32
N LYS A 29 -7.14 2.77 9.10
CA LYS A 29 -7.59 3.57 10.25
C LYS A 29 -6.49 3.75 11.28
N LYS A 30 -5.73 2.68 11.57
CA LYS A 30 -4.58 2.77 12.47
C LYS A 30 -3.43 3.60 11.89
N ALA A 31 -3.14 3.46 10.61
CA ALA A 31 -2.17 4.32 9.93
C ALA A 31 -2.58 5.80 9.98
N ALA A 32 -3.88 6.11 9.82
CA ALA A 32 -4.41 7.47 9.86
C ALA A 32 -4.20 8.17 11.22
N GLU A 33 -4.01 7.43 12.30
CA GLU A 33 -3.66 7.97 13.61
C GLU A 33 -2.20 8.45 13.68
N LEU A 34 -1.34 7.95 12.79
CA LEU A 34 0.10 8.14 12.83
C LEU A 34 0.63 9.05 11.72
N VAL A 35 0.06 8.96 10.52
CA VAL A 35 0.57 9.64 9.33
C VAL A 35 0.35 11.15 9.37
N LYS A 36 1.27 11.87 8.77
CA LYS A 36 1.22 13.33 8.59
C LYS A 36 2.18 13.75 7.49
N LYS A 37 2.08 15.00 7.03
CA LYS A 37 2.97 15.60 6.03
C LYS A 37 2.96 14.84 4.70
N ASN A 38 4.11 14.33 4.26
CA ASN A 38 4.28 13.69 2.96
C ASN A 38 4.32 12.19 3.09
N ILE A 39 3.39 11.51 2.43
CA ILE A 39 3.32 10.05 2.47
C ILE A 39 3.38 9.44 1.08
N LEU A 40 3.89 8.20 1.04
CA LEU A 40 3.79 7.28 -0.08
C LEU A 40 3.01 6.06 0.36
N GLU A 41 1.97 5.70 -0.36
CA GLU A 41 1.34 4.39 -0.28
C GLU A 41 1.80 3.51 -1.44
N ILE A 42 2.32 2.33 -1.13
CA ILE A 42 2.70 1.33 -2.11
C ILE A 42 1.66 0.23 -2.13
N GLY A 43 1.11 -0.05 -3.32
CA GLY A 43 0.05 -1.04 -3.48
C GLY A 43 -1.33 -0.49 -3.09
N CYS A 44 -1.68 0.70 -3.58
CA CYS A 44 -2.93 1.36 -3.21
C CYS A 44 -4.20 0.69 -3.77
N GLY A 45 -4.06 -0.24 -4.71
CA GLY A 45 -5.18 -0.96 -5.28
C GLY A 45 -6.27 -0.03 -5.83
N GLU A 46 -7.50 -0.23 -5.40
CA GLU A 46 -8.65 0.58 -5.80
C GLU A 46 -8.80 1.88 -5.00
N GLY A 47 -7.87 2.17 -4.09
CA GLY A 47 -7.77 3.46 -3.40
C GLY A 47 -8.75 3.66 -2.26
N TYR A 48 -9.33 2.61 -1.71
CA TYR A 48 -10.23 2.76 -0.56
C TYR A 48 -9.53 3.30 0.70
N GLY A 49 -8.23 3.09 0.84
CA GLY A 49 -7.42 3.67 1.92
C GLY A 49 -7.21 5.18 1.81
N ILE A 50 -7.36 5.74 0.61
CA ILE A 50 -7.19 7.18 0.37
C ILE A 50 -8.16 8.01 1.23
N LYS A 51 -9.40 7.55 1.40
CA LYS A 51 -10.40 8.24 2.24
C LYS A 51 -9.93 8.40 3.68
N GLU A 52 -9.20 7.42 4.20
CA GLU A 52 -8.73 7.40 5.57
C GLU A 52 -7.47 8.27 5.76
N LEU A 53 -6.54 8.23 4.80
CA LEU A 53 -5.22 8.83 4.94
C LEU A 53 -5.14 10.27 4.39
N LEU A 54 -5.81 10.56 3.26
CA LEU A 54 -5.70 11.85 2.58
C LEU A 54 -6.05 13.07 3.46
N PRO A 55 -7.07 13.02 4.34
CA PRO A 55 -7.38 14.12 5.23
C PRO A 55 -6.29 14.42 6.27
N LYS A 56 -5.38 13.49 6.52
CA LYS A 56 -4.35 13.57 7.57
C LYS A 56 -3.02 14.12 7.08
N VAL A 57 -2.84 14.30 5.77
CA VAL A 57 -1.54 14.54 5.15
C VAL A 57 -1.55 15.81 4.29
N GLU A 58 -0.35 16.31 4.00
CA GLU A 58 -0.14 17.47 3.12
C GLU A 58 0.05 17.05 1.67
N LYS A 59 0.75 15.92 1.47
CA LYS A 59 0.99 15.32 0.15
C LYS A 59 0.86 13.81 0.24
N TYR A 60 0.13 13.27 -0.71
CA TYR A 60 -0.13 11.83 -0.83
C TYR A 60 0.28 11.34 -2.22
N ILE A 61 1.27 10.46 -2.26
CA ILE A 61 1.64 9.74 -3.48
C ILE A 61 1.17 8.30 -3.31
N CYS A 62 0.50 7.75 -4.30
CA CYS A 62 0.17 6.33 -4.35
C CYS A 62 0.77 5.67 -5.59
N ILE A 63 1.31 4.48 -5.41
CA ILE A 63 1.89 3.67 -6.47
C ILE A 63 1.18 2.32 -6.53
N ASP A 64 0.81 1.91 -7.74
CA ASP A 64 0.35 0.55 -8.02
C ASP A 64 0.84 0.12 -9.42
N LYS A 65 1.01 -1.19 -9.62
CA LYS A 65 1.36 -1.76 -10.92
C LYS A 65 0.19 -1.74 -11.91
N TYR A 66 -1.02 -1.70 -11.41
CA TYR A 66 -2.25 -1.63 -12.20
C TYR A 66 -2.77 -0.20 -12.31
N GLU A 67 -3.51 0.08 -13.36
CA GLU A 67 -4.25 1.33 -13.44
C GLU A 67 -5.32 1.37 -12.36
N SER A 68 -5.39 2.52 -11.71
CA SER A 68 -6.36 2.73 -10.65
C SER A 68 -7.67 3.24 -11.21
N SER A 69 -8.78 2.67 -10.71
CA SER A 69 -10.12 3.25 -10.85
C SER A 69 -10.39 4.38 -9.85
N ILE A 70 -9.33 4.94 -9.24
CA ILE A 70 -9.45 5.99 -8.24
C ILE A 70 -10.09 7.24 -8.85
N ASN A 71 -11.33 7.51 -8.47
CA ASN A 71 -12.07 8.72 -8.87
C ASN A 71 -11.84 9.91 -7.92
N PHE A 72 -10.80 9.85 -7.11
CA PHE A 72 -10.43 10.95 -6.22
C PHE A 72 -9.62 12.01 -6.97
N LYS A 73 -10.15 13.22 -7.03
CA LYS A 73 -9.40 14.40 -7.49
C LYS A 73 -9.03 15.24 -6.27
N SER A 74 -7.75 15.39 -6.02
CA SER A 74 -7.21 16.28 -5.00
C SER A 74 -5.86 16.78 -5.44
N GLU A 75 -5.57 18.04 -5.22
CA GLU A 75 -4.25 18.64 -5.49
C GLU A 75 -3.15 18.00 -4.64
N LYS A 76 -3.52 17.38 -3.53
CA LYS A 76 -2.59 16.67 -2.64
C LYS A 76 -2.25 15.27 -3.11
N LEU A 77 -3.06 14.68 -4.01
CA LEU A 77 -2.97 13.27 -4.41
C LEU A 77 -2.31 13.13 -5.78
N THR A 78 -1.30 12.27 -5.85
CA THR A 78 -0.65 11.88 -7.09
C THR A 78 -0.65 10.36 -7.22
N PHE A 79 -1.20 9.84 -8.32
CA PHE A 79 -1.11 8.42 -8.65
C PHE A 79 0.05 8.16 -9.62
N ILE A 80 0.84 7.12 -9.35
CA ILE A 80 1.93 6.67 -10.21
C ILE A 80 1.71 5.19 -10.54
N LYS A 81 1.52 4.89 -11.82
CA LYS A 81 1.57 3.50 -12.29
C LYS A 81 3.03 3.07 -12.43
N SER A 82 3.44 2.10 -11.63
CA SER A 82 4.78 1.54 -11.66
C SER A 82 4.84 0.20 -10.94
N GLU A 83 5.66 -0.70 -11.45
CA GLU A 83 6.11 -1.85 -10.67
C GLU A 83 7.15 -1.42 -9.63
N VAL A 84 7.20 -2.09 -8.51
CA VAL A 84 8.14 -1.83 -7.42
C VAL A 84 8.74 -3.13 -6.90
N PRO A 85 9.99 -3.16 -6.42
CA PRO A 85 11.02 -2.14 -6.60
C PRO A 85 11.51 -2.07 -8.06
N PRO A 86 12.19 -0.99 -8.49
CA PRO A 86 12.64 0.17 -7.72
C PRO A 86 11.59 1.30 -7.60
N LEU A 87 11.83 2.25 -6.69
CA LEU A 87 11.03 3.47 -6.51
C LEU A 87 11.64 4.66 -7.27
N ASN A 88 11.98 4.47 -8.55
CA ASN A 88 12.75 5.43 -9.36
C ASN A 88 12.11 6.82 -9.50
N LYS A 89 10.78 6.89 -9.40
CA LYS A 89 10.05 8.15 -9.52
C LYS A 89 9.96 8.94 -8.21
N ILE A 90 10.51 8.39 -7.12
CA ILE A 90 10.49 9.00 -5.81
C ILE A 90 11.91 9.43 -5.42
N LYS A 91 12.04 10.67 -5.02
CA LYS A 91 13.32 11.23 -4.56
C LYS A 91 13.74 10.63 -3.21
N SER A 92 15.05 10.49 -3.01
CA SER A 92 15.62 10.16 -1.69
C SER A 92 15.25 11.21 -0.66
N ASP A 93 15.13 10.81 0.59
CA ASP A 93 14.89 11.68 1.75
C ASP A 93 13.71 12.67 1.58
N SER A 94 12.63 12.21 0.92
CA SER A 94 11.52 13.09 0.55
C SER A 94 10.21 12.83 1.31
N LEU A 95 10.10 11.67 1.95
CA LEU A 95 8.86 11.22 2.57
C LEU A 95 8.97 11.13 4.10
N ASP A 96 7.91 11.50 4.78
CA ASP A 96 7.81 11.37 6.23
C ASP A 96 7.27 9.98 6.63
N PHE A 97 6.42 9.39 5.77
CA PHE A 97 5.90 8.03 5.95
C PHE A 97 5.83 7.28 4.62
N VAL A 98 6.10 5.98 4.70
CA VAL A 98 5.70 5.00 3.69
C VAL A 98 4.70 4.04 4.30
N VAL A 99 3.60 3.81 3.61
CA VAL A 99 2.53 2.89 3.99
C VAL A 99 2.44 1.81 2.94
N THR A 100 2.44 0.55 3.35
CA THR A 100 2.31 -0.59 2.42
C THR A 100 1.65 -1.76 3.12
N PHE A 101 0.50 -2.18 2.61
CA PHE A 101 -0.29 -3.23 3.23
C PHE A 101 -0.49 -4.38 2.25
N GLN A 102 -0.09 -5.59 2.67
CA GLN A 102 -0.23 -6.83 1.90
C GLN A 102 0.44 -6.75 0.52
N VAL A 103 1.69 -6.28 0.47
CA VAL A 103 2.47 -6.12 -0.76
C VAL A 103 3.78 -6.90 -0.71
N ILE A 104 4.52 -6.82 0.38
CA ILE A 104 5.89 -7.38 0.48
C ILE A 104 5.92 -8.89 0.22
N GLU A 105 4.88 -9.62 0.57
CA GLU A 105 4.72 -11.05 0.32
C GLU A 105 4.71 -11.43 -1.17
N HIS A 106 4.46 -10.44 -2.05
CA HIS A 106 4.46 -10.61 -3.52
C HIS A 106 5.77 -10.15 -4.17
N ILE A 107 6.69 -9.57 -3.40
CA ILE A 107 7.95 -9.02 -3.90
C ILE A 107 9.04 -10.09 -3.86
N GLU A 108 9.64 -10.40 -5.00
CA GLU A 108 10.73 -11.38 -5.07
C GLU A 108 11.99 -10.88 -4.37
N ASP A 109 12.41 -9.66 -4.65
CA ASP A 109 13.55 -9.00 -3.98
C ASP A 109 13.04 -8.07 -2.87
N ASP A 110 12.59 -8.68 -1.79
CA ASP A 110 12.07 -7.96 -0.62
C ASP A 110 13.15 -7.13 0.09
N LYS A 111 14.40 -7.56 0.04
CA LYS A 111 15.52 -6.80 0.57
C LYS A 111 15.68 -5.48 -0.18
N PHE A 112 15.75 -5.53 -1.50
CA PHE A 112 15.86 -4.33 -2.33
C PHE A 112 14.62 -3.43 -2.17
N PHE A 113 13.44 -4.01 -2.03
CA PHE A 113 12.21 -3.27 -1.73
C PHE A 113 12.31 -2.45 -0.44
N VAL A 114 12.82 -3.05 0.63
CA VAL A 114 13.02 -2.36 1.91
C VAL A 114 14.14 -1.32 1.81
N GLU A 115 15.22 -1.60 1.10
CA GLU A 115 16.29 -0.63 0.85
C GLU A 115 15.79 0.61 0.11
N GLU A 116 14.94 0.45 -0.91
CA GLU A 116 14.32 1.54 -1.64
C GLU A 116 13.34 2.35 -0.76
N ILE A 117 12.56 1.68 0.09
CA ILE A 117 11.73 2.35 1.10
C ILE A 117 12.60 3.19 2.05
N PHE A 118 13.69 2.63 2.54
CA PHE A 118 14.62 3.35 3.39
C PHE A 118 15.22 4.57 2.68
N ARG A 119 15.60 4.43 1.40
CA ARG A 119 16.17 5.53 0.59
C ARG A 119 15.21 6.71 0.46
N VAL A 120 13.92 6.47 0.26
CA VAL A 120 12.94 7.54 0.02
C VAL A 120 12.44 8.19 1.31
N LEU A 121 12.55 7.51 2.45
CA LEU A 121 12.22 8.06 3.76
C LEU A 121 13.27 9.08 4.20
N LYS A 122 12.81 10.19 4.75
CA LYS A 122 13.67 11.15 5.45
C LYS A 122 14.29 10.50 6.69
N PRO A 123 15.44 11.03 7.18
CA PRO A 123 15.90 10.70 8.52
C PRO A 123 14.79 10.87 9.57
N GLY A 124 14.49 9.81 10.32
CA GLY A 124 13.37 9.78 11.27
C GLY A 124 12.00 9.51 10.66
N GLY A 125 11.92 9.34 9.34
CA GLY A 125 10.72 8.88 8.64
C GLY A 125 10.34 7.45 9.06
N LYS A 126 9.09 7.06 8.85
CA LYS A 126 8.54 5.79 9.35
C LYS A 126 7.90 4.97 8.24
N LEU A 127 8.13 3.66 8.30
CA LEU A 127 7.41 2.65 7.53
C LEU A 127 6.26 2.08 8.36
N ILE A 128 5.07 2.02 7.77
CA ILE A 128 3.92 1.28 8.31
C ILE A 128 3.61 0.16 7.33
N LEU A 129 3.83 -1.07 7.74
CA LEU A 129 3.71 -2.25 6.89
C LEU A 129 2.86 -3.31 7.56
N THR A 130 2.01 -3.97 6.78
CA THR A 130 1.35 -5.22 7.17
C THR A 130 1.60 -6.30 6.13
N THR A 131 1.73 -7.53 6.61
CA THR A 131 1.88 -8.74 5.79
C THR A 131 1.26 -9.92 6.55
N PRO A 132 0.83 -11.00 5.87
CA PRO A 132 0.32 -12.18 6.54
C PRO A 132 1.35 -12.77 7.50
N ASN A 133 0.87 -13.24 8.65
CA ASN A 133 1.70 -13.95 9.63
C ASN A 133 1.74 -15.44 9.26
N LYS A 134 2.91 -15.94 8.92
CA LYS A 134 3.15 -17.33 8.53
C LYS A 134 2.61 -18.35 9.55
N SER A 135 2.74 -18.07 10.84
CA SER A 135 2.28 -18.95 11.89
C SER A 135 0.76 -19.02 12.04
N MET A 136 0.04 -18.07 11.44
CA MET A 136 -1.43 -17.99 11.49
C MET A 136 -2.10 -18.29 10.15
N THR A 137 -1.34 -18.59 9.12
CA THR A 137 -1.86 -18.91 7.79
C THR A 137 -2.34 -20.35 7.76
N LEU A 138 -3.64 -20.56 7.49
CA LEU A 138 -4.25 -21.89 7.41
C LEU A 138 -4.01 -22.57 6.05
N SER A 139 -3.77 -21.79 5.00
CA SER A 139 -3.49 -22.28 3.67
C SER A 139 -2.55 -21.32 2.94
N ARG A 140 -1.61 -21.88 2.17
CA ARG A 140 -0.69 -21.08 1.37
C ARG A 140 -1.43 -20.42 0.21
N ASN A 141 -1.31 -19.09 0.09
CA ASN A 141 -1.75 -18.37 -1.09
C ASN A 141 -0.73 -18.58 -2.23
N PRO A 142 -1.12 -19.10 -3.40
CA PRO A 142 -0.19 -19.36 -4.50
C PRO A 142 0.46 -18.10 -5.08
N TRP A 143 -0.09 -16.93 -4.80
CA TRP A 143 0.44 -15.64 -5.25
C TRP A 143 1.46 -15.02 -4.28
N HIS A 144 1.65 -15.62 -3.09
CA HIS A 144 2.68 -15.20 -2.16
C HIS A 144 4.02 -15.87 -2.53
N VAL A 145 5.01 -15.06 -2.84
CA VAL A 145 6.39 -15.54 -3.02
C VAL A 145 6.94 -16.01 -1.68
N ARG A 146 6.57 -15.31 -0.61
CA ARG A 146 7.05 -15.54 0.74
C ARG A 146 5.99 -15.16 1.77
N GLU A 147 6.02 -15.81 2.92
CA GLU A 147 5.27 -15.45 4.12
C GLU A 147 6.23 -15.25 5.30
N TYR A 148 5.96 -14.27 6.13
CA TYR A 148 6.82 -13.81 7.22
C TYR A 148 6.36 -14.31 8.59
#